data_13cec69b0f2db1cd01fb1aafd741b415
#
_entry.id   13cec69b0f2db1cd01fb1aafd741b415
#
_cell.length_a   1.000
_cell.length_b   1.000
_cell.length_c   1.000
_cell.angle_alpha   90.00
_cell.angle_beta   90.00
_cell.angle_gamma   90.00
#
_symmetry.space_group_name_H-M   'P 1'
#
loop_
_entity.id
_entity.type
_entity.pdbx_description
1 polymer ?
#
loop_
_entity_poly.entity_id
_entity_poly.type
_entity_poly.pdbx_seq_one_letter_code
_entity_poly.pdbx_strand_id
1 'polypeptide(L)' 'MKLLNEILGTKYPIIQGGMANIATGEFAAACSNAGALGIIGAGGVRSADDLRSHIRRCRELTDKPFGVNIMLMH' A
#
# COMPACT_ATOMS: atom_id res chain seq x y z
N MET A 1 9.57 8.15 -22.87
CA MET A 1 9.68 7.53 -21.53
C MET A 1 8.49 7.95 -20.69
N LYS A 2 7.82 7.01 -20.04
CA LYS A 2 6.73 7.35 -19.13
C LYS A 2 7.25 7.72 -17.76
N LEU A 3 6.64 8.69 -17.11
CA LEU A 3 6.95 9.05 -15.74
C LEU A 3 6.40 7.97 -14.79
N LEU A 4 6.96 7.87 -13.60
CA LEU A 4 6.57 6.87 -12.62
C LEU A 4 5.07 6.95 -12.30
N ASN A 5 4.53 8.15 -12.14
CA ASN A 5 3.11 8.33 -11.85
C ASN A 5 2.21 7.86 -13.01
N GLU A 6 2.66 7.94 -14.24
CA GLU A 6 1.92 7.43 -15.39
C GLU A 6 1.87 5.90 -15.38
N ILE A 7 2.98 5.26 -15.00
CA ILE A 7 3.07 3.81 -14.91
C ILE A 7 2.20 3.29 -13.76
N LEU A 8 2.25 3.94 -12.62
CA LEU A 8 1.54 3.51 -11.42
C LEU A 8 0.08 3.96 -11.36
N GLY A 9 -0.31 4.93 -12.18
CA GLY A 9 -1.66 5.47 -12.12
C GLY A 9 -1.89 6.39 -10.93
N THR A 10 -0.84 6.96 -10.35
CA THR A 10 -0.92 7.87 -9.22
C THR A 10 -0.86 9.33 -9.70
N LYS A 11 -1.25 10.26 -8.82
CA LYS A 11 -1.18 11.68 -9.12
C LYS A 11 0.27 12.19 -9.14
N TYR A 12 1.08 11.67 -8.21
CA TYR A 12 2.48 12.06 -8.05
C TYR A 12 3.42 10.87 -8.22
N PRO A 13 4.66 11.07 -8.67
CA PRO A 13 5.64 9.98 -8.79
C PRO A 13 6.27 9.67 -7.41
N ILE A 14 5.43 9.34 -6.43
CA ILE A 14 5.83 9.11 -5.05
C ILE A 14 5.30 7.76 -4.61
N ILE A 15 6.16 6.95 -3.99
CA ILE A 15 5.80 5.66 -3.40
C ILE A 15 6.06 5.77 -1.89
N GLN A 16 5.04 5.47 -1.10
CA GLN A 16 5.20 5.39 0.35
C GLN A 16 5.92 4.09 0.69
N GLY A 17 6.97 4.15 1.50
CA GLY A 17 7.70 2.96 1.93
C GLY A 17 6.87 2.08 2.86
N GLY A 18 6.97 0.77 2.72
CA GLY A 18 6.33 -0.16 3.63
C GLY A 18 7.07 -0.19 4.96
N MET A 19 6.33 -0.02 6.06
CA MET A 19 6.87 -0.03 7.42
C MET A 19 6.02 -0.93 8.30
N ALA A 20 6.67 -1.87 9.00
CA ALA A 20 5.96 -2.76 9.92
C ALA A 20 5.22 -1.95 10.99
N ASN A 21 4.01 -2.38 11.34
CA ASN A 21 3.13 -1.78 12.34
C ASN A 21 2.62 -0.37 12.03
N ILE A 22 3.11 0.26 10.96
CA ILE A 22 2.68 1.60 10.54
C ILE A 22 1.95 1.51 9.20
N ALA A 23 2.50 0.77 8.25
CA ALA A 23 1.95 0.68 6.91
C ALA A 23 0.79 -0.32 6.85
N THR A 24 -0.33 0.04 7.48
CA THR A 24 -1.57 -0.73 7.50
C THR A 24 -2.40 -0.44 6.25
N GLY A 25 -3.52 -1.17 6.09
CA GLY A 25 -4.45 -0.91 5.01
C GLY A 25 -5.03 0.51 5.07
N GLU A 26 -5.30 1.02 6.27
CA GLU A 26 -5.81 2.39 6.45
C GLU A 26 -4.77 3.43 6.08
N PHE A 27 -3.53 3.23 6.51
CA PHE A 27 -2.45 4.16 6.19
C PHE A 27 -2.13 4.15 4.69
N ALA A 28 -2.07 2.97 4.08
CA ALA A 28 -1.83 2.85 2.64
C ALA A 28 -2.94 3.54 1.83
N ALA A 29 -4.20 3.36 2.24
CA ALA A 29 -5.32 4.03 1.59
C ALA A 29 -5.21 5.55 1.70
N ALA A 30 -4.81 6.06 2.87
CA ALA A 30 -4.63 7.49 3.06
C ALA A 30 -3.55 8.05 2.14
N CYS A 31 -2.43 7.34 2.00
CA CYS A 31 -1.35 7.74 1.10
C CYS A 31 -1.81 7.72 -0.36
N SER A 32 -2.54 6.68 -0.77
CA SER A 32 -3.06 6.56 -2.13
C SER A 32 -4.08 7.65 -2.43
N ASN A 33 -4.96 7.97 -1.49
CA ASN A 33 -5.93 9.05 -1.66
C ASN A 33 -5.25 10.42 -1.75
N ALA A 34 -4.09 10.57 -1.15
CA ALA A 34 -3.31 11.80 -1.24
C ALA A 34 -2.55 11.95 -2.56
N GLY A 35 -2.54 10.92 -3.41
CA GLY A 35 -1.93 10.98 -4.74
C GLY A 35 -0.62 10.22 -4.89
N ALA A 36 -0.13 9.58 -3.83
CA ALA A 36 1.04 8.70 -3.88
C ALA A 36 0.61 7.26 -4.11
N LEU A 37 1.57 6.34 -4.21
CA LEU A 37 1.26 4.91 -4.14
C LEU A 37 1.42 4.46 -2.70
N GLY A 38 0.32 4.15 -2.02
CA GLY A 38 0.34 3.60 -0.68
C GLY A 38 0.78 2.14 -0.71
N ILE A 39 1.53 1.69 0.29
CA ILE A 39 2.02 0.31 0.37
C ILE A 39 1.69 -0.28 1.74
N ILE A 40 1.01 -1.42 1.73
CA ILE A 40 0.75 -2.19 2.96
C ILE A 40 2.02 -2.96 3.31
N GLY A 41 2.51 -2.78 4.52
CA GLY A 41 3.69 -3.51 4.99
C GLY A 41 3.31 -4.85 5.60
N ALA A 42 3.59 -5.93 4.88
CA ALA A 42 3.23 -7.28 5.33
C ALA A 42 4.04 -7.76 6.54
N GLY A 43 5.19 -7.14 6.81
CA GLY A 43 6.00 -7.51 7.97
C GLY A 43 5.31 -7.28 9.32
N GLY A 44 4.28 -6.43 9.37
CA GLY A 44 3.51 -6.19 10.59
C GLY A 44 2.27 -7.06 10.72
N VAL A 45 1.99 -7.94 9.75
CA VAL A 45 0.80 -8.78 9.80
C VAL A 45 1.15 -10.16 10.34
N ARG A 46 0.19 -10.78 11.01
CA ARG A 46 0.40 -12.05 11.70
C ARG A 46 0.13 -13.29 10.85
N SER A 47 -0.68 -13.16 9.81
CA SER A 47 -1.13 -14.29 9.01
C SER A 47 -1.62 -13.82 7.66
N ALA A 48 -1.89 -14.77 6.77
CA ALA A 48 -2.48 -14.48 5.47
C ALA A 48 -3.87 -13.84 5.62
N ASP A 49 -4.64 -14.27 6.61
CA ASP A 49 -5.96 -13.71 6.86
C ASP A 49 -5.87 -12.25 7.34
N ASP A 50 -4.89 -11.96 8.18
CA ASP A 50 -4.64 -10.59 8.63
C ASP A 50 -4.25 -9.69 7.45
N LEU A 51 -3.40 -10.18 6.56
CA LEU A 51 -3.03 -9.45 5.35
C LEU A 51 -4.25 -9.21 4.45
N ARG A 52 -5.10 -10.22 4.28
CA ARG A 52 -6.34 -10.05 3.51
C ARG A 52 -7.25 -8.97 4.11
N SER A 53 -7.33 -8.92 5.44
CA SER A 53 -8.10 -7.89 6.13
C SER A 53 -7.57 -6.49 5.82
N HIS A 54 -6.26 -6.30 5.81
CA HIS A 54 -5.64 -5.03 5.45
C HIS A 54 -5.90 -4.66 4.00
N ILE A 55 -5.82 -5.62 3.09
CA ILE A 55 -6.10 -5.38 1.67
C ILE A 55 -7.56 -4.98 1.47
N ARG A 56 -8.50 -5.70 2.10
CA ARG A 56 -9.92 -5.38 2.01
C ARG A 56 -10.21 -4.00 2.57
N ARG A 57 -9.62 -3.68 3.72
CA ARG A 57 -9.81 -2.37 4.34
C ARG A 57 -9.28 -1.25 3.45
N CYS A 58 -8.13 -1.47 2.83
CA CYS A 58 -7.58 -0.51 1.88
C CYS A 58 -8.52 -0.29 0.70
N ARG A 59 -9.07 -1.36 0.14
CA ARG A 59 -10.02 -1.28 -0.98
C ARG A 59 -11.32 -0.57 -0.61
N GLU A 60 -11.77 -0.69 0.63
CA GLU A 60 -12.96 0.02 1.11
C GLU A 60 -12.72 1.51 1.21
N LEU A 61 -11.49 1.92 1.54
CA LEU A 61 -11.15 3.31 1.82
C LEU A 61 -10.63 4.07 0.60
N THR A 62 -10.21 3.38 -0.45
CA THR A 62 -9.68 4.02 -1.65
C THR A 62 -10.00 3.22 -2.90
N ASP A 63 -10.25 3.91 -4.01
CA ASP A 63 -10.32 3.34 -5.34
C ASP A 63 -9.00 3.56 -6.10
N LYS A 64 -8.00 4.14 -5.46
CA LYS A 64 -6.71 4.44 -6.06
C LYS A 64 -5.77 3.24 -5.97
N PRO A 65 -4.72 3.20 -6.80
CA PRO A 65 -3.74 2.11 -6.73
C PRO A 65 -3.01 2.07 -5.40
N PHE A 66 -2.71 0.87 -4.94
CA PHE A 66 -1.85 0.64 -3.77
C PHE A 66 -1.07 -0.65 -3.99
N GLY A 67 -0.03 -0.85 -3.20
CA GLY A 67 0.80 -2.03 -3.28
C GLY A 67 0.89 -2.76 -1.95
N VAL A 68 1.53 -3.93 -1.97
CA VAL A 68 1.79 -4.72 -0.79
C VAL A 68 3.26 -5.10 -0.80
N ASN A 69 3.95 -4.85 0.31
CA ASN A 69 5.33 -5.24 0.49
C ASN A 69 5.41 -6.54 1.27
N ILE A 70 5.97 -7.58 0.66
CA ILE A 70 6.11 -8.88 1.30
C ILE A 70 7.58 -9.05 1.70
N MET A 71 7.79 -9.27 3.00
CA MET A 71 9.12 -9.50 3.54
C MET A 71 9.34 -11.01 3.66
N LEU A 72 10.40 -11.51 3.01
CA LEU A 72 10.78 -12.91 3.12
C LEU A 72 11.75 -13.06 4.29
N MET A 73 11.31 -13.79 5.32
CA MET A 73 12.12 -14.07 6.49
C MET A 73 12.51 -15.54 6.52
N HIS A 74 13.77 -15.82 6.82
CA HIS A 74 14.31 -17.16 6.94
C HIS A 74 14.43 -17.60 8.38
#